data_5284dc49a8f91df869201a07edb0af87
#
_entry.id   5284dc49a8f91df869201a07edb0af87
#
_cell.length_a   1.000
_cell.length_b   1.000
_cell.length_c   1.000
_cell.angle_alpha   90.00
_cell.angle_beta   90.00
_cell.angle_gamma   90.00
#
_symmetry.space_group_name_H-M   'P 1'
#
loop_
_entity.id
_entity.type
_entity.pdbx_description
1 polymer ?
#
loop_
_entity_poly.entity_id
_entity_poly.type
_entity_poly.pdbx_seq_one_letter_code
_entity_poly.pdbx_strand_id
1 'polypeptide(L)'
;MPGEVERARGEFPIRNAVFRWSVHSYPRRVGCDDLSAVPPFAILLAAAGVVTGVLIGSTGVGGVLLVPFLIYALGFPVQGAVAVALWSYLWSGLLAIALYWRRGSIPGRPAAWLCGAAVPGAFLGARALGIVPGVVVQALIAAVLVLGGLYTLRPPRAPREQHQLATGTLVFLGAITGVASALLGAGGAFLLVPLLVALGEPVLLAVGLGQSIQLPISAVASVANVAAGRVDWAAGWILAGSLAVGIAIGTPLAHGLSQRALRSLVAVAMLVAGVVTLLRVLRVL
;
A
#
# COMPACT_ATOMS: atom_id res chain seq x y z
N MET A 1 -54.32 18.75 38.66
CA MET A 1 -53.41 17.66 38.31
C MET A 1 -53.25 17.64 36.79
N PRO A 2 -52.21 18.17 36.25
CA PRO A 2 -51.87 18.03 34.84
C PRO A 2 -50.61 17.14 34.76
N GLY A 3 -50.63 16.12 33.95
CA GLY A 3 -49.45 15.28 33.72
C GLY A 3 -49.84 13.95 33.16
N GLU A 4 -49.81 13.77 31.87
CA GLU A 4 -49.66 12.49 31.16
C GLU A 4 -50.10 12.58 29.69
N VAL A 5 -49.53 13.50 28.93
CA VAL A 5 -49.61 13.45 27.46
C VAL A 5 -48.31 13.96 26.85
N GLU A 6 -47.19 13.26 27.11
CA GLU A 6 -45.97 13.55 26.41
C GLU A 6 -45.03 12.34 26.38
N ARG A 7 -45.49 11.23 25.81
CA ARG A 7 -44.63 10.09 25.47
C ARG A 7 -45.13 9.37 24.23
N ALA A 8 -44.94 9.91 23.08
CA ALA A 8 -44.93 9.14 21.84
C ALA A 8 -44.29 9.98 20.71
N ARG A 9 -43.03 10.38 20.83
CA ARG A 9 -42.22 10.65 19.67
C ARG A 9 -41.18 9.58 19.61
N GLY A 10 -41.40 8.61 18.72
CA GLY A 10 -40.47 7.56 18.38
C GLY A 10 -39.17 8.16 17.85
N GLU A 11 -38.15 8.20 18.70
CA GLU A 11 -36.78 8.40 18.26
C GLU A 11 -36.27 7.09 17.70
N PHE A 12 -36.13 7.05 16.38
CA PHE A 12 -35.37 6.03 15.70
C PHE A 12 -33.90 6.11 16.19
N PRO A 13 -33.32 5.06 16.79
CA PRO A 13 -31.95 5.06 17.25
C PRO A 13 -31.02 4.68 16.10
N ILE A 14 -30.91 5.53 15.06
CA ILE A 14 -29.86 5.42 14.03
C ILE A 14 -29.02 6.68 14.07
N ARG A 15 -28.49 7.02 15.23
CA ARG A 15 -27.43 8.03 15.35
C ARG A 15 -26.52 7.63 16.51
N ASN A 16 -25.25 7.41 16.19
CA ASN A 16 -24.11 7.24 17.11
C ASN A 16 -23.59 5.82 17.36
N ALA A 17 -23.57 4.96 16.33
CA ALA A 17 -22.48 4.00 16.22
C ALA A 17 -21.27 4.66 15.53
N VAL A 18 -20.88 5.87 15.95
CA VAL A 18 -19.52 6.35 15.78
C VAL A 18 -18.69 5.42 16.66
N PHE A 19 -17.99 4.51 16.00
CA PHE A 19 -17.02 3.59 16.62
C PHE A 19 -16.01 4.46 17.36
N ARG A 20 -16.27 4.63 18.65
CA ARG A 20 -15.42 5.40 19.57
C ARG A 20 -14.18 4.56 19.78
N TRP A 21 -13.17 4.79 18.96
CA TRP A 21 -11.84 4.24 19.16
C TRP A 21 -11.43 4.58 20.59
N SER A 22 -11.39 3.56 21.42
CA SER A 22 -10.83 3.68 22.76
C SER A 22 -9.33 3.95 22.60
N VAL A 23 -8.95 5.20 22.75
CA VAL A 23 -7.56 5.72 22.79
C VAL A 23 -6.78 5.12 23.98
N HIS A 24 -7.28 4.07 24.62
CA HIS A 24 -6.79 3.54 25.88
C HIS A 24 -5.76 2.43 25.78
N SER A 25 -5.25 2.12 24.59
CA SER A 25 -4.20 1.09 24.43
C SER A 25 -2.86 1.63 23.94
N TYR A 26 -2.72 2.94 23.77
CA TYR A 26 -1.40 3.53 23.56
C TYR A 26 -0.75 3.84 24.92
N PRO A 27 0.50 3.46 25.15
CA PRO A 27 1.23 3.95 26.32
C PRO A 27 1.19 5.46 26.30
N ARG A 28 0.77 6.03 27.44
CA ARG A 28 0.62 7.47 27.68
C ARG A 28 1.81 8.23 27.12
N ARG A 29 1.53 9.39 26.52
CA ARG A 29 2.43 10.46 26.08
C ARG A 29 3.81 10.36 26.74
N VAL A 30 4.79 9.98 25.92
CA VAL A 30 6.20 10.18 26.28
C VAL A 30 6.38 11.70 26.34
N GLY A 31 6.66 12.22 27.51
CA GLY A 31 7.04 13.62 27.70
C GLY A 31 8.28 13.92 26.87
N CYS A 32 8.42 15.17 26.42
CA CYS A 32 9.52 15.61 25.57
C CYS A 32 10.91 15.53 26.17
N ASP A 33 11.08 14.94 27.37
CA ASP A 33 12.32 15.04 28.17
C ASP A 33 13.22 13.78 28.13
N ASP A 34 12.83 12.73 27.35
CA ASP A 34 13.64 11.50 27.25
C ASP A 34 13.90 11.12 25.78
N LEU A 35 14.82 11.84 25.15
CA LEU A 35 15.38 11.51 23.83
C LEU A 35 16.23 10.22 23.85
N SER A 36 16.42 9.58 25.00
CA SER A 36 17.22 8.36 25.17
C SER A 36 16.42 7.05 25.05
N ALA A 37 15.09 7.10 25.00
CA ALA A 37 14.25 5.91 24.85
C ALA A 37 13.37 6.01 23.61
N VAL A 38 13.96 5.84 22.43
CA VAL A 38 13.16 5.53 21.23
C VAL A 38 12.44 4.21 21.54
N PRO A 39 11.10 4.20 21.65
CA PRO A 39 10.40 2.98 22.04
C PRO A 39 10.72 1.87 21.02
N PRO A 40 10.94 0.61 21.44
CA PRO A 40 11.30 -0.50 20.57
C PRO A 40 10.35 -0.65 19.37
N PHE A 41 9.11 -0.21 19.54
CA PHE A 41 8.11 -0.09 18.48
C PHE A 41 8.54 0.84 17.33
N ALA A 42 9.08 2.03 17.65
CA ALA A 42 9.49 2.99 16.62
C ALA A 42 10.71 2.50 15.83
N ILE A 43 11.65 1.83 16.51
CA ILE A 43 12.82 1.21 15.87
C ILE A 43 12.38 0.11 14.91
N LEU A 44 11.47 -0.77 15.35
CA LEU A 44 10.96 -1.86 14.54
C LEU A 44 10.19 -1.34 13.32
N LEU A 45 9.38 -0.29 13.51
CA LEU A 45 8.63 0.37 12.47
C LEU A 45 9.57 1.03 11.44
N ALA A 46 10.60 1.74 11.90
CA ALA A 46 11.60 2.37 11.04
C ALA A 46 12.43 1.33 10.27
N ALA A 47 12.86 0.26 10.93
CA ALA A 47 13.60 -0.83 10.28
C ALA A 47 12.76 -1.50 9.17
N ALA A 48 11.49 -1.80 9.46
CA ALA A 48 10.57 -2.34 8.45
C ALA A 48 10.37 -1.36 7.28
N GLY A 49 10.25 -0.06 7.57
CA GLY A 49 10.15 0.98 6.55
C GLY A 49 11.39 1.03 5.66
N VAL A 50 12.61 0.99 6.22
CA VAL A 50 13.85 0.97 5.43
C VAL A 50 13.93 -0.28 4.55
N VAL A 51 13.71 -1.48 5.12
CA VAL A 51 13.73 -2.74 4.36
C VAL A 51 12.71 -2.72 3.22
N THR A 52 11.48 -2.33 3.53
CA THR A 52 10.41 -2.21 2.51
C THR A 52 10.77 -1.16 1.46
N GLY A 53 11.35 -0.03 1.87
CA GLY A 53 11.81 1.04 0.98
C GLY A 53 12.91 0.57 0.03
N VAL A 54 13.89 -0.21 0.52
CA VAL A 54 14.93 -0.81 -0.32
C VAL A 54 14.32 -1.74 -1.36
N LEU A 55 13.35 -2.58 -0.97
CA LEU A 55 12.63 -3.46 -1.88
C LEU A 55 11.82 -2.67 -2.93
N ILE A 56 11.13 -1.60 -2.52
CA ILE A 56 10.39 -0.73 -3.44
C ILE A 56 11.34 -0.05 -4.41
N GLY A 57 12.44 0.53 -3.91
CA GLY A 57 13.42 1.24 -4.73
C GLY A 57 14.16 0.35 -5.71
N SER A 58 14.34 -0.93 -5.38
CA SER A 58 15.09 -1.88 -6.21
C SER A 58 14.23 -2.69 -7.19
N THR A 59 12.98 -3.03 -6.82
CA THR A 59 12.11 -3.90 -7.63
C THR A 59 10.76 -3.27 -7.99
N GLY A 60 10.38 -2.21 -7.32
CA GLY A 60 9.04 -1.64 -7.42
C GLY A 60 7.95 -2.42 -6.64
N VAL A 61 8.26 -3.55 -6.03
CA VAL A 61 7.24 -4.52 -5.56
C VAL A 61 7.18 -4.69 -4.03
N GLY A 62 8.06 -4.03 -3.27
CA GLY A 62 8.16 -4.24 -1.80
C GLY A 62 6.96 -3.81 -0.96
N GLY A 63 6.15 -2.86 -1.43
CA GLY A 63 5.13 -2.20 -0.62
C GLY A 63 4.04 -3.12 -0.05
N VAL A 64 3.71 -4.19 -0.73
CA VAL A 64 2.66 -5.13 -0.31
C VAL A 64 2.97 -5.85 1.00
N LEU A 65 4.25 -5.96 1.38
CA LEU A 65 4.69 -6.62 2.62
C LEU A 65 4.45 -5.76 3.86
N LEU A 66 4.34 -4.44 3.69
CA LEU A 66 4.20 -3.50 4.80
C LEU A 66 2.89 -3.68 5.56
N VAL A 67 1.77 -3.84 4.85
CA VAL A 67 0.44 -3.96 5.48
C VAL A 67 0.33 -5.21 6.35
N PRO A 68 0.68 -6.44 5.89
CA PRO A 68 0.73 -7.61 6.76
C PRO A 68 1.67 -7.44 7.96
N PHE A 69 2.84 -6.80 7.76
CA PHE A 69 3.75 -6.52 8.86
C PHE A 69 3.10 -5.63 9.91
N LEU A 70 2.44 -4.53 9.52
CA LEU A 70 1.72 -3.64 10.42
C LEU A 70 0.61 -4.38 11.19
N ILE A 71 -0.14 -5.25 10.51
CA ILE A 71 -1.24 -6.00 11.14
C ILE A 71 -0.70 -7.05 12.12
N TYR A 72 0.26 -7.89 11.68
CA TYR A 72 0.62 -9.09 12.43
C TYR A 72 1.80 -8.91 13.39
N ALA A 73 2.73 -8.02 13.09
CA ALA A 73 3.87 -7.74 13.97
C ALA A 73 3.59 -6.59 14.94
N LEU A 74 2.82 -5.59 14.51
CA LEU A 74 2.57 -4.38 15.29
C LEU A 74 1.13 -4.24 15.79
N GLY A 75 0.22 -5.17 15.43
CA GLY A 75 -1.14 -5.20 15.94
C GLY A 75 -2.07 -4.11 15.40
N PHE A 76 -1.72 -3.45 14.28
CA PHE A 76 -2.60 -2.46 13.67
C PHE A 76 -3.90 -3.10 13.18
N PRO A 77 -5.04 -2.42 13.32
CA PRO A 77 -6.25 -2.83 12.63
C PRO A 77 -6.07 -2.69 11.12
N VAL A 78 -6.74 -3.54 10.36
CA VAL A 78 -6.55 -3.63 8.90
C VAL A 78 -6.68 -2.29 8.20
N GLN A 79 -7.75 -1.53 8.52
CA GLN A 79 -8.00 -0.22 7.92
C GLN A 79 -6.92 0.80 8.30
N GLY A 80 -6.46 0.78 9.55
CA GLY A 80 -5.36 1.64 10.04
C GLY A 80 -4.04 1.31 9.37
N ALA A 81 -3.69 0.02 9.25
CA ALA A 81 -2.49 -0.43 8.56
C ALA A 81 -2.45 0.02 7.09
N VAL A 82 -3.58 -0.15 6.36
CA VAL A 82 -3.73 0.32 4.98
C VAL A 82 -3.61 1.85 4.90
N ALA A 83 -4.26 2.58 5.82
CA ALA A 83 -4.23 4.05 5.83
C ALA A 83 -2.83 4.60 6.08
N VAL A 84 -2.10 4.04 7.06
CA VAL A 84 -0.71 4.42 7.39
C VAL A 84 0.25 4.08 6.24
N ALA A 85 0.09 2.91 5.61
CA ALA A 85 0.90 2.53 4.46
C ALA A 85 0.71 3.48 3.27
N LEU A 86 -0.55 3.79 2.91
CA LEU A 86 -0.85 4.70 1.80
C LEU A 86 -0.36 6.13 2.07
N TRP A 87 -0.50 6.63 3.31
CA TRP A 87 0.10 7.90 3.72
C TRP A 87 1.61 7.92 3.51
N SER A 88 2.28 6.87 3.94
CA SER A 88 3.74 6.75 3.79
C SER A 88 4.17 6.65 2.33
N TYR A 89 3.39 5.96 1.49
CA TYR A 89 3.65 5.85 0.04
C TYR A 89 3.44 7.16 -0.71
N LEU A 90 2.60 8.06 -0.22
CA LEU A 90 2.46 9.38 -0.81
C LEU A 90 3.79 10.14 -0.80
N TRP A 91 4.46 10.17 0.33
CA TRP A 91 5.72 10.90 0.52
C TRP A 91 6.91 10.18 -0.12
N SER A 92 7.01 8.88 0.08
CA SER A 92 8.07 8.07 -0.53
C SER A 92 7.90 7.95 -2.05
N GLY A 93 6.67 7.98 -2.56
CA GLY A 93 6.35 7.99 -3.98
C GLY A 93 6.80 9.27 -4.69
N LEU A 94 6.71 10.42 -4.03
CA LEU A 94 7.26 11.68 -4.57
C LEU A 94 8.76 11.56 -4.83
N LEU A 95 9.50 10.99 -3.88
CA LEU A 95 10.94 10.74 -4.05
C LEU A 95 11.20 9.72 -5.17
N ALA A 96 10.45 8.63 -5.21
CA ALA A 96 10.62 7.59 -6.22
C ALA A 96 10.38 8.17 -7.64
N ILE A 97 9.30 8.91 -7.85
CA ILE A 97 9.01 9.57 -9.14
C ILE A 97 10.15 10.52 -9.52
N ALA A 98 10.62 11.36 -8.60
CA ALA A 98 11.71 12.29 -8.89
C ALA A 98 12.98 11.57 -9.35
N LEU A 99 13.32 10.43 -8.74
CA LEU A 99 14.49 9.64 -9.09
C LEU A 99 14.34 8.94 -10.45
N TYR A 100 13.18 8.35 -10.74
CA TYR A 100 12.92 7.66 -12.01
C TYR A 100 12.70 8.64 -13.17
N TRP A 101 12.07 9.78 -12.92
CA TRP A 101 11.91 10.85 -13.91
C TRP A 101 13.25 11.42 -14.38
N ARG A 102 14.15 11.72 -13.43
CA ARG A 102 15.51 12.21 -13.75
C ARG A 102 16.32 11.23 -14.60
N ARG A 103 15.99 9.93 -14.55
CA ARG A 103 16.64 8.87 -15.33
C ARG A 103 15.95 8.60 -16.67
N GLY A 104 14.92 9.34 -17.02
CA GLY A 104 14.19 9.17 -18.28
C GLY A 104 13.41 7.86 -18.41
N SER A 105 13.17 7.16 -17.28
CA SER A 105 12.53 5.83 -17.28
C SER A 105 11.00 5.89 -17.27
N ILE A 106 10.39 7.07 -17.32
CA ILE A 106 8.94 7.26 -17.27
C ILE A 106 8.46 7.84 -18.59
N PRO A 107 7.77 7.07 -19.46
CA PRO A 107 7.16 7.58 -20.67
C PRO A 107 5.93 8.42 -20.33
N GLY A 108 5.91 9.69 -20.69
CA GLY A 108 4.90 10.65 -20.27
C GLY A 108 3.47 10.31 -20.67
N ARG A 109 3.22 9.88 -21.92
CA ARG A 109 1.86 9.55 -22.41
C ARG A 109 1.26 8.31 -21.73
N PRO A 110 1.92 7.13 -21.69
CA PRO A 110 1.42 5.97 -20.97
C PRO A 110 1.21 6.23 -19.47
N ALA A 111 2.14 6.94 -18.82
CA ALA A 111 2.01 7.32 -17.42
C ALA A 111 0.77 8.20 -17.18
N ALA A 112 0.49 9.18 -18.04
CA ALA A 112 -0.66 10.06 -17.90
C ALA A 112 -1.99 9.28 -17.96
N TRP A 113 -2.15 8.34 -18.91
CA TRP A 113 -3.36 7.52 -19.01
C TRP A 113 -3.56 6.59 -17.80
N LEU A 114 -2.47 5.95 -17.36
CA LEU A 114 -2.48 5.09 -16.17
C LEU A 114 -2.84 5.90 -14.90
N CYS A 115 -2.17 7.04 -14.69
CA CYS A 115 -2.40 7.89 -13.53
C CYS A 115 -3.82 8.49 -13.52
N GLY A 116 -4.30 8.97 -14.68
CA GLY A 116 -5.64 9.53 -14.82
C GLY A 116 -6.73 8.51 -14.48
N ALA A 117 -6.59 7.28 -14.97
CA ALA A 117 -7.54 6.20 -14.70
C ALA A 117 -7.42 5.65 -13.27
N ALA A 118 -6.24 5.73 -12.65
CA ALA A 118 -6.04 5.28 -11.29
C ALA A 118 -6.74 6.16 -10.24
N VAL A 119 -6.94 7.44 -10.51
CA VAL A 119 -7.61 8.38 -9.59
C VAL A 119 -9.03 7.93 -9.23
N PRO A 120 -9.97 7.74 -10.18
CA PRO A 120 -11.30 7.24 -9.85
C PRO A 120 -11.25 5.83 -9.26
N GLY A 121 -10.35 4.97 -9.72
CA GLY A 121 -10.14 3.64 -9.14
C GLY A 121 -9.74 3.72 -7.67
N ALA A 122 -8.76 4.54 -7.34
CA ALA A 122 -8.29 4.73 -5.96
C ALA A 122 -9.39 5.29 -5.04
N PHE A 123 -10.22 6.20 -5.54
CA PHE A 123 -11.35 6.72 -4.80
C PHE A 123 -12.36 5.62 -4.45
N LEU A 124 -12.71 4.78 -5.41
CA LEU A 124 -13.60 3.63 -5.19
C LEU A 124 -12.99 2.62 -4.22
N GLY A 125 -11.70 2.29 -4.36
CA GLY A 125 -11.00 1.38 -3.46
C GLY A 125 -10.91 1.88 -2.01
N ALA A 126 -10.63 3.17 -1.83
CA ALA A 126 -10.59 3.80 -0.50
C ALA A 126 -11.97 3.86 0.17
N ARG A 127 -13.04 4.07 -0.61
CA ARG A 127 -14.43 3.96 -0.14
C ARG A 127 -14.76 2.52 0.26
N ALA A 128 -14.41 1.56 -0.58
CA ALA A 128 -14.63 0.14 -0.33
C ALA A 128 -13.93 -0.33 0.95
N LEU A 129 -12.74 0.17 1.27
CA LEU A 129 -12.04 -0.13 2.52
C LEU A 129 -12.86 0.18 3.78
N GLY A 130 -13.74 1.17 3.71
CA GLY A 130 -14.64 1.54 4.82
C GLY A 130 -15.84 0.62 4.99
N ILE A 131 -16.21 -0.13 3.96
CA ILE A 131 -17.42 -0.96 3.89
C ILE A 131 -17.06 -2.45 3.98
N VAL A 132 -15.94 -2.84 3.37
CA VAL A 132 -15.51 -4.24 3.29
C VAL A 132 -15.00 -4.71 4.66
N PRO A 133 -15.48 -5.86 5.15
CA PRO A 133 -14.98 -6.45 6.40
C PRO A 133 -13.48 -6.69 6.35
N GLY A 134 -12.76 -6.43 7.46
CA GLY A 134 -11.30 -6.56 7.53
C GLY A 134 -10.80 -7.97 7.17
N VAL A 135 -11.57 -9.01 7.47
CA VAL A 135 -11.26 -10.42 7.10
C VAL A 135 -11.20 -10.58 5.58
N VAL A 136 -12.14 -9.97 4.85
CA VAL A 136 -12.15 -10.01 3.36
C VAL A 136 -10.94 -9.26 2.80
N VAL A 137 -10.61 -8.10 3.35
CA VAL A 137 -9.39 -7.35 2.94
C VAL A 137 -8.13 -8.20 3.17
N GLN A 138 -8.02 -8.86 4.33
CA GLN A 138 -6.90 -9.76 4.64
C GLN A 138 -6.84 -10.96 3.69
N ALA A 139 -7.98 -11.57 3.36
CA ALA A 139 -8.05 -12.67 2.40
C ALA A 139 -7.60 -12.23 0.99
N LEU A 140 -8.02 -11.05 0.56
CA LEU A 140 -7.57 -10.46 -0.71
C LEU A 140 -6.05 -10.16 -0.69
N ILE A 141 -5.53 -9.61 0.42
CA ILE A 141 -4.08 -9.39 0.59
C ILE A 141 -3.35 -10.74 0.51
N ALA A 142 -3.83 -11.79 1.19
CA ALA A 142 -3.22 -13.11 1.14
C ALA A 142 -3.22 -13.68 -0.28
N ALA A 143 -4.34 -13.61 -0.99
CA ALA A 143 -4.46 -14.08 -2.37
C ALA A 143 -3.48 -13.35 -3.29
N VAL A 144 -3.42 -12.02 -3.20
CA VAL A 144 -2.52 -11.19 -4.00
C VAL A 144 -1.04 -11.48 -3.69
N LEU A 145 -0.69 -11.70 -2.41
CA LEU A 145 0.65 -12.07 -2.00
C LEU A 145 1.07 -13.45 -2.54
N VAL A 146 0.20 -14.45 -2.41
CA VAL A 146 0.49 -15.81 -2.90
C VAL A 146 0.60 -15.83 -4.42
N LEU A 147 -0.40 -15.30 -5.12
CA LEU A 147 -0.42 -15.28 -6.59
C LEU A 147 0.74 -14.44 -7.15
N GLY A 148 0.99 -13.26 -6.57
CA GLY A 148 2.10 -12.40 -6.96
C GLY A 148 3.46 -13.03 -6.68
N GLY A 149 3.63 -13.71 -5.54
CA GLY A 149 4.84 -14.46 -5.21
C GLY A 149 5.11 -15.59 -6.20
N LEU A 150 4.09 -16.42 -6.50
CA LEU A 150 4.18 -17.50 -7.49
C LEU A 150 4.49 -16.95 -8.89
N TYR A 151 3.86 -15.83 -9.28
CA TYR A 151 4.14 -15.18 -10.54
C TYR A 151 5.57 -14.64 -10.62
N THR A 152 6.06 -14.05 -9.53
CA THR A 152 7.42 -13.50 -9.45
C THR A 152 8.51 -14.58 -9.55
N LEU A 153 8.23 -15.83 -9.20
CA LEU A 153 9.15 -16.96 -9.38
C LEU A 153 9.29 -17.39 -10.85
N ARG A 154 8.29 -17.13 -11.69
CA ARG A 154 8.35 -17.51 -13.11
C ARG A 154 9.46 -16.73 -13.84
N PRO A 155 10.21 -17.37 -14.73
CA PRO A 155 11.22 -16.67 -15.52
C PRO A 155 10.57 -15.55 -16.34
N PRO A 156 11.24 -14.40 -16.51
CA PRO A 156 10.73 -13.33 -17.35
C PRO A 156 10.57 -13.85 -18.78
N ARG A 157 9.44 -13.54 -19.38
CA ARG A 157 9.25 -13.74 -20.83
C ARG A 157 10.22 -12.84 -21.58
N ALA A 158 10.68 -13.29 -22.74
CA ALA A 158 11.47 -12.45 -23.63
C ALA A 158 10.69 -11.17 -23.93
N PRO A 159 11.36 -9.99 -23.93
CA PRO A 159 10.70 -8.75 -24.32
C PRO A 159 10.07 -8.93 -25.70
N ARG A 160 8.80 -8.63 -25.82
CA ARG A 160 8.14 -8.54 -27.13
C ARG A 160 8.65 -7.28 -27.84
N GLU A 161 8.78 -7.32 -29.15
CA GLU A 161 9.03 -6.10 -29.93
C GLU A 161 8.03 -5.03 -29.51
N GLN A 162 8.54 -3.79 -29.35
CA GLN A 162 7.81 -2.65 -28.75
C GLN A 162 6.45 -2.42 -29.39
N HIS A 163 5.44 -3.13 -28.93
CA HIS A 163 4.05 -2.79 -29.23
C HIS A 163 3.60 -1.81 -28.14
N GLN A 164 3.35 -0.57 -28.54
CA GLN A 164 2.75 0.40 -27.64
C GLN A 164 1.41 -0.16 -27.17
N LEU A 165 1.25 -0.34 -25.86
CA LEU A 165 -0.01 -0.78 -25.28
C LEU A 165 -1.13 0.17 -25.71
N ALA A 166 -2.26 -0.39 -26.15
CA ALA A 166 -3.43 0.40 -26.51
C ALA A 166 -3.87 1.26 -25.32
N THR A 167 -4.28 2.49 -25.58
CA THR A 167 -4.76 3.43 -24.55
C THR A 167 -5.84 2.81 -23.66
N GLY A 168 -6.77 2.03 -24.26
CA GLY A 168 -7.81 1.31 -23.51
C GLY A 168 -7.24 0.32 -22.49
N THR A 169 -6.18 -0.40 -22.83
CA THR A 169 -5.49 -1.31 -21.90
C THR A 169 -4.85 -0.53 -20.74
N LEU A 170 -4.21 0.60 -21.03
CA LEU A 170 -3.60 1.45 -19.98
C LEU A 170 -4.66 2.00 -19.02
N VAL A 171 -5.79 2.48 -19.56
CA VAL A 171 -6.91 2.98 -18.74
C VAL A 171 -7.49 1.86 -17.88
N PHE A 172 -7.73 0.69 -18.44
CA PHE A 172 -8.24 -0.47 -17.69
C PHE A 172 -7.26 -0.90 -16.57
N LEU A 173 -5.98 -1.04 -16.90
CA LEU A 173 -4.94 -1.38 -15.92
C LEU A 173 -4.81 -0.32 -14.83
N GLY A 174 -4.88 0.96 -15.19
CA GLY A 174 -4.86 2.07 -14.24
C GLY A 174 -6.02 2.02 -13.25
N ALA A 175 -7.24 1.85 -13.76
CA ALA A 175 -8.44 1.79 -12.95
C ALA A 175 -8.43 0.59 -11.98
N ILE A 176 -8.17 -0.62 -12.47
CA ILE A 176 -8.17 -1.82 -11.63
C ILE A 176 -7.05 -1.80 -10.59
N THR A 177 -5.86 -1.32 -10.99
CA THR A 177 -4.73 -1.15 -10.05
C THR A 177 -5.05 -0.10 -9.00
N GLY A 178 -5.72 1.00 -9.38
CA GLY A 178 -6.18 2.03 -8.47
C GLY A 178 -7.12 1.48 -7.40
N VAL A 179 -8.16 0.75 -7.79
CA VAL A 179 -9.10 0.11 -6.85
C VAL A 179 -8.37 -0.84 -5.91
N ALA A 180 -7.64 -1.80 -6.46
CA ALA A 180 -7.00 -2.83 -5.67
C ALA A 180 -5.91 -2.27 -4.74
N SER A 181 -5.09 -1.33 -5.21
CA SER A 181 -4.02 -0.74 -4.39
C SER A 181 -4.55 0.13 -3.25
N ALA A 182 -5.61 0.91 -3.48
CA ALA A 182 -6.23 1.71 -2.44
C ALA A 182 -6.97 0.86 -1.38
N LEU A 183 -7.56 -0.27 -1.80
CA LEU A 183 -8.24 -1.21 -0.91
C LEU A 183 -7.25 -2.03 -0.07
N LEU A 184 -6.15 -2.48 -0.68
CA LEU A 184 -5.20 -3.41 -0.05
C LEU A 184 -4.00 -2.70 0.60
N GLY A 185 -3.80 -1.41 0.34
CA GLY A 185 -2.62 -0.67 0.80
C GLY A 185 -1.30 -1.19 0.19
N ALA A 186 -1.36 -1.75 -1.02
CA ALA A 186 -0.23 -2.47 -1.60
C ALA A 186 0.74 -1.57 -2.40
N GLY A 187 0.38 -0.31 -2.64
CA GLY A 187 1.09 0.57 -3.57
C GLY A 187 0.88 0.15 -5.04
N GLY A 188 0.73 1.12 -5.96
CA GLY A 188 0.35 0.86 -7.35
C GLY A 188 1.30 -0.05 -8.12
N ALA A 189 2.59 0.07 -7.87
CA ALA A 189 3.64 -0.67 -8.57
C ALA A 189 3.51 -2.19 -8.42
N PHE A 190 3.08 -2.68 -7.27
CA PHE A 190 3.00 -4.10 -6.98
C PHE A 190 2.11 -4.89 -7.95
N LEU A 191 0.94 -4.38 -8.27
CA LEU A 191 0.02 -5.02 -9.23
C LEU A 191 0.36 -4.69 -10.67
N LEU A 192 0.72 -3.44 -10.95
CA LEU A 192 0.96 -2.97 -12.29
C LEU A 192 2.21 -3.57 -12.92
N VAL A 193 3.33 -3.67 -12.17
CA VAL A 193 4.60 -4.19 -12.71
C VAL A 193 4.47 -5.62 -13.23
N PRO A 194 3.94 -6.60 -12.47
CA PRO A 194 3.75 -7.95 -12.99
C PRO A 194 2.81 -7.99 -14.21
N LEU A 195 1.74 -7.18 -14.22
CA LEU A 195 0.80 -7.14 -15.34
C LEU A 195 1.44 -6.60 -16.60
N LEU A 196 2.21 -5.51 -16.52
CA LEU A 196 2.92 -4.95 -17.67
C LEU A 196 3.99 -5.92 -18.20
N VAL A 197 4.76 -6.55 -17.31
CA VAL A 197 5.75 -7.57 -17.69
C VAL A 197 5.08 -8.79 -18.32
N ALA A 198 3.90 -9.19 -17.85
CA ALA A 198 3.12 -10.27 -18.47
C ALA A 198 2.64 -9.91 -19.88
N LEU A 199 2.38 -8.63 -20.14
CA LEU A 199 2.02 -8.11 -21.46
C LEU A 199 3.24 -7.93 -22.39
N GLY A 200 4.45 -8.19 -21.89
CA GLY A 200 5.69 -8.15 -22.67
C GLY A 200 6.44 -6.82 -22.58
N GLU A 201 6.02 -5.90 -21.69
CA GLU A 201 6.74 -4.63 -21.49
C GLU A 201 8.08 -4.84 -20.77
N PRO A 202 9.11 -4.05 -21.12
CA PRO A 202 10.39 -4.10 -20.45
C PRO A 202 10.26 -3.84 -18.93
N VAL A 203 10.98 -4.59 -18.12
CA VAL A 203 10.89 -4.50 -16.65
C VAL A 203 11.16 -3.08 -16.13
N LEU A 204 12.16 -2.37 -16.67
CA LEU A 204 12.49 -1.01 -16.27
C LEU A 204 11.35 -0.03 -16.54
N LEU A 205 10.70 -0.15 -17.69
CA LEU A 205 9.54 0.65 -18.06
C LEU A 205 8.34 0.32 -17.15
N ALA A 206 8.09 -0.97 -16.91
CA ALA A 206 7.01 -1.42 -16.02
C ALA A 206 7.20 -0.88 -14.59
N VAL A 207 8.43 -0.89 -14.05
CA VAL A 207 8.75 -0.31 -12.74
C VAL A 207 8.55 1.20 -12.75
N GLY A 208 9.03 1.92 -13.76
CA GLY A 208 8.83 3.37 -13.90
C GLY A 208 7.35 3.77 -13.92
N LEU A 209 6.53 3.07 -14.71
CA LEU A 209 5.08 3.26 -14.75
C LEU A 209 4.42 2.90 -13.41
N GLY A 210 4.87 1.84 -12.76
CA GLY A 210 4.41 1.44 -11.44
C GLY A 210 4.68 2.49 -10.37
N GLN A 211 5.85 3.11 -10.38
CA GLN A 211 6.16 4.21 -9.47
C GLN A 211 5.31 5.46 -9.77
N SER A 212 5.04 5.74 -11.05
CA SER A 212 4.21 6.88 -11.44
C SER A 212 2.78 6.78 -10.91
N ILE A 213 2.16 5.60 -11.02
CA ILE A 213 0.76 5.38 -10.59
C ILE A 213 0.62 5.38 -9.05
N GLN A 214 1.69 5.07 -8.32
CA GLN A 214 1.67 5.04 -6.85
C GLN A 214 1.27 6.39 -6.25
N LEU A 215 1.77 7.50 -6.80
CA LEU A 215 1.51 8.83 -6.26
C LEU A 215 0.02 9.22 -6.30
N PRO A 216 -0.68 9.21 -7.45
CA PRO A 216 -2.10 9.57 -7.48
C PRO A 216 -2.97 8.63 -6.66
N ILE A 217 -2.67 7.32 -6.63
CA ILE A 217 -3.38 6.35 -5.79
C ILE A 217 -3.22 6.72 -4.32
N SER A 218 -1.98 6.92 -3.86
CA SER A 218 -1.70 7.23 -2.47
C SER A 218 -2.26 8.58 -2.06
N ALA A 219 -2.24 9.59 -2.94
CA ALA A 219 -2.82 10.90 -2.66
C ALA A 219 -4.34 10.81 -2.43
N VAL A 220 -5.07 10.21 -3.37
CA VAL A 220 -6.54 10.08 -3.28
C VAL A 220 -6.94 9.23 -2.08
N ALA A 221 -6.29 8.08 -1.90
CA ALA A 221 -6.59 7.18 -0.80
C ALA A 221 -6.21 7.78 0.57
N SER A 222 -5.11 8.54 0.66
CA SER A 222 -4.73 9.24 1.89
C SER A 222 -5.75 10.31 2.27
N VAL A 223 -6.22 11.12 1.32
CA VAL A 223 -7.29 12.11 1.59
C VAL A 223 -8.54 11.43 2.15
N ALA A 224 -8.97 10.32 1.53
CA ALA A 224 -10.14 9.58 2.00
C ALA A 224 -9.93 8.97 3.39
N ASN A 225 -8.74 8.42 3.67
CA ASN A 225 -8.42 7.80 4.97
C ASN A 225 -8.22 8.85 6.08
N VAL A 226 -7.65 10.03 5.77
CA VAL A 226 -7.56 11.17 6.69
C VAL A 226 -8.96 11.67 7.05
N ALA A 227 -9.82 11.88 6.06
CA ALA A 227 -11.21 12.29 6.28
C ALA A 227 -11.99 11.28 7.12
N ALA A 228 -11.64 9.99 7.04
CA ALA A 228 -12.23 8.92 7.84
C ALA A 228 -11.55 8.74 9.22
N GLY A 229 -10.55 9.54 9.58
CA GLY A 229 -9.84 9.45 10.87
C GLY A 229 -9.05 8.16 11.09
N ARG A 230 -8.58 7.49 10.01
CA ARG A 230 -7.91 6.18 10.07
C ARG A 230 -6.39 6.25 10.17
N VAL A 231 -5.81 7.43 9.96
CA VAL A 231 -4.35 7.59 9.87
C VAL A 231 -3.75 7.80 11.26
N ASP A 232 -2.85 6.91 11.65
CA ASP A 232 -1.93 7.15 12.78
C ASP A 232 -0.76 8.02 12.28
N TRP A 233 -0.73 9.27 12.74
CA TRP A 233 0.22 10.26 12.26
C TRP A 233 1.66 9.95 12.64
N ALA A 234 1.89 9.43 13.86
CA ALA A 234 3.22 9.11 14.34
C ALA A 234 3.83 7.96 13.51
N ALA A 235 3.09 6.86 13.36
CA ALA A 235 3.50 5.74 12.53
C ALA A 235 3.65 6.15 11.06
N GLY A 236 2.74 6.99 10.56
CA GLY A 236 2.75 7.48 9.18
C GLY A 236 4.00 8.26 8.82
N TRP A 237 4.46 9.16 9.69
CA TRP A 237 5.66 9.95 9.45
C TRP A 237 6.95 9.16 9.64
N ILE A 238 7.02 8.29 10.64
CA ILE A 238 8.17 7.38 10.83
C ILE A 238 8.35 6.50 9.59
N LEU A 239 7.27 5.91 9.09
CA LEU A 239 7.31 5.10 7.88
C LEU A 239 7.62 5.91 6.63
N ALA A 240 7.05 7.10 6.47
CA ALA A 240 7.34 7.97 5.32
C ALA A 240 8.84 8.29 5.22
N GLY A 241 9.45 8.68 6.33
CA GLY A 241 10.89 8.97 6.39
C GLY A 241 11.76 7.74 6.15
N SER A 242 11.46 6.62 6.83
CA SER A 242 12.23 5.38 6.71
C SER A 242 12.09 4.73 5.32
N LEU A 243 10.91 4.75 4.72
CA LEU A 243 10.71 4.32 3.33
C LEU A 243 11.51 5.19 2.35
N ALA A 244 11.52 6.51 2.54
CA ALA A 244 12.29 7.41 1.68
C ALA A 244 13.80 7.10 1.73
N VAL A 245 14.35 6.87 2.92
CA VAL A 245 15.74 6.43 3.12
C VAL A 245 15.96 5.08 2.40
N GLY A 246 15.07 4.12 2.60
CA GLY A 246 15.16 2.82 1.95
C GLY A 246 15.13 2.91 0.42
N ILE A 247 14.23 3.72 -0.16
CA ILE A 247 14.15 3.95 -1.61
C ILE A 247 15.43 4.60 -2.14
N ALA A 248 15.97 5.59 -1.44
CA ALA A 248 17.23 6.24 -1.83
C ALA A 248 18.40 5.24 -1.90
N ILE A 249 18.45 4.28 -0.98
CA ILE A 249 19.44 3.18 -0.94
C ILE A 249 19.12 2.11 -2.00
N GLY A 250 17.85 1.72 -2.15
CA GLY A 250 17.42 0.62 -3.02
C GLY A 250 17.53 0.96 -4.50
N THR A 251 17.28 2.22 -4.88
CA THR A 251 17.32 2.63 -6.29
C THR A 251 18.69 2.45 -6.96
N PRO A 252 19.84 2.81 -6.37
CA PRO A 252 21.16 2.48 -6.94
C PRO A 252 21.49 0.98 -6.86
N LEU A 253 21.06 0.26 -5.83
CA LEU A 253 21.26 -1.17 -5.68
C LEU A 253 20.58 -2.00 -6.77
N ALA A 254 19.48 -1.49 -7.34
CA ALA A 254 18.81 -2.11 -8.49
C ALA A 254 19.74 -2.35 -9.69
N HIS A 255 20.79 -1.57 -9.80
CA HIS A 255 21.76 -1.62 -10.90
C HIS A 255 22.95 -2.53 -10.59
N GLY A 256 23.22 -2.85 -9.32
CA GLY A 256 24.37 -3.65 -8.88
C GLY A 256 24.07 -5.09 -8.51
N LEU A 257 22.83 -5.39 -8.12
CA LEU A 257 22.43 -6.73 -7.70
C LEU A 257 21.87 -7.56 -8.87
N SER A 258 22.11 -8.86 -8.85
CA SER A 258 21.52 -9.73 -9.87
C SER A 258 19.99 -9.70 -9.73
N GLN A 259 19.31 -9.37 -10.81
CA GLN A 259 17.84 -9.31 -10.88
C GLN A 259 17.18 -10.62 -10.42
N ARG A 260 17.86 -11.76 -10.58
CA ARG A 260 17.38 -13.07 -10.13
C ARG A 260 17.34 -13.18 -8.60
N ALA A 261 18.41 -12.79 -7.92
CA ALA A 261 18.47 -12.85 -6.45
C ALA A 261 17.43 -11.96 -5.81
N LEU A 262 17.28 -10.73 -6.33
CA LEU A 262 16.32 -9.76 -5.84
C LEU A 262 14.87 -10.25 -6.04
N ARG A 263 14.56 -10.80 -7.22
CA ARG A 263 13.24 -11.40 -7.51
C ARG A 263 12.94 -12.58 -6.60
N SER A 264 13.90 -13.48 -6.39
CA SER A 264 13.72 -14.63 -5.51
C SER A 264 13.46 -14.20 -4.08
N LEU A 265 14.21 -13.22 -3.57
CA LEU A 265 14.01 -12.68 -2.22
C LEU A 265 12.59 -12.10 -2.04
N VAL A 266 12.15 -11.27 -2.98
CA VAL A 266 10.80 -10.68 -2.97
C VAL A 266 9.74 -11.77 -3.07
N ALA A 267 9.90 -12.74 -3.98
CA ALA A 267 8.93 -13.82 -4.15
C ALA A 267 8.80 -14.69 -2.89
N VAL A 268 9.92 -15.05 -2.25
CA VAL A 268 9.91 -15.82 -0.99
C VAL A 268 9.25 -15.01 0.13
N ALA A 269 9.61 -13.72 0.28
CA ALA A 269 9.00 -12.86 1.29
C ALA A 269 7.48 -12.73 1.08
N MET A 270 7.03 -12.57 -0.16
CA MET A 270 5.61 -12.51 -0.51
C MET A 270 4.88 -13.83 -0.20
N LEU A 271 5.47 -14.97 -0.57
CA LEU A 271 4.88 -16.28 -0.31
C LEU A 271 4.76 -16.53 1.20
N VAL A 272 5.82 -16.27 1.96
CA VAL A 272 5.81 -16.41 3.42
C VAL A 272 4.75 -15.52 4.04
N ALA A 273 4.72 -14.23 3.70
CA ALA A 273 3.71 -13.29 4.22
C ALA A 273 2.29 -13.68 3.78
N GLY A 274 2.12 -14.14 2.54
CA GLY A 274 0.83 -14.59 2.00
C GLY A 274 0.30 -15.83 2.71
N VAL A 275 1.16 -16.85 2.91
CA VAL A 275 0.80 -18.07 3.64
C VAL A 275 0.47 -17.76 5.11
N VAL A 276 1.29 -16.95 5.79
CA VAL A 276 1.01 -16.55 7.19
C VAL A 276 -0.31 -15.81 7.28
N THR A 277 -0.59 -14.88 6.35
CA THR A 277 -1.86 -14.15 6.31
C THR A 277 -3.03 -15.10 6.08
N LEU A 278 -2.91 -16.02 5.12
CA LEU A 278 -3.94 -17.00 4.81
C LEU A 278 -4.26 -17.91 6.01
N LEU A 279 -3.22 -18.46 6.66
CA LEU A 279 -3.39 -19.30 7.85
C LEU A 279 -4.07 -18.56 9.00
N ARG A 280 -3.79 -17.26 9.17
CA ARG A 280 -4.45 -16.44 10.19
C ARG A 280 -5.91 -16.16 9.85
N VAL A 281 -6.22 -15.89 8.59
CA VAL A 281 -7.61 -15.70 8.11
C VAL A 281 -8.42 -16.98 8.33
N LEU A 282 -7.86 -18.16 7.99
CA LEU A 282 -8.52 -19.45 8.19
C LEU A 282 -8.76 -19.82 9.65
N ARG A 283 -7.98 -19.27 10.59
CA ARG A 283 -8.19 -19.49 12.05
C ARG A 283 -9.26 -18.58 12.63
N VAL A 284 -9.65 -17.53 11.94
CA VAL A 284 -10.66 -16.55 12.36
C VAL A 284 -12.03 -16.88 11.77
N LEU A 285 -12.08 -17.63 10.66
CA LEU A 285 -13.30 -18.19 10.06
C LEU A 285 -13.73 -19.47 10.76
#